data_319515471612fbf7266b5c9f0df61a99
#
_entry.id   319515471612fbf7266b5c9f0df61a99
#
_cell.length_a   1.000
_cell.length_b   1.000
_cell.length_c   1.000
_cell.angle_alpha   90.00
_cell.angle_beta   90.00
_cell.angle_gamma   90.00
#
_symmetry.space_group_name_H-M   'P 1'
#
loop_
_entity.id
_entity.type
_entity.pdbx_description
1 polymer ?
#
loop_
_entity_poly.entity_id
_entity_poly.type
_entity_poly.pdbx_seq_one_letter_code
_entity_poly.pdbx_strand_id
1 'polypeptide(L)'
;GLVGSEMCIRDRAWNMGAVAVGATIYFGSEQSRRQLVEIAEAFEYAHELGMATILWCYLRNNDFKKGAIDYHSAADLTGQADRLGVTIKADIVKQKLPTNNGGFKAIGFGKVDERMYTELATDHPIDLCRYQVANGYMGRVGLINSGGESHGTSDLRDAVITAVVNKRAGGMGLISGRKAFQKPMNKGVELLNAIQD
;
A
#
# COMPACT_ATOMS: atom_id res chain seq x y z
N GLY A 1 -13.39 -16.97 18.70
CA GLY A 1 -13.00 -16.51 17.38
C GLY A 1 -12.23 -15.21 17.42
N LEU A 2 -11.51 -14.93 16.36
CA LEU A 2 -10.66 -13.74 16.16
C LEU A 2 -11.45 -12.41 16.26
N VAL A 3 -12.73 -12.39 15.90
CA VAL A 3 -13.60 -11.19 15.92
C VAL A 3 -13.65 -10.53 17.31
N GLY A 4 -13.68 -11.30 18.38
CA GLY A 4 -13.69 -10.74 19.74
C GLY A 4 -12.35 -10.08 20.15
N SER A 5 -11.23 -10.64 19.72
CA SER A 5 -9.91 -10.10 20.05
C SER A 5 -9.58 -8.82 19.26
N GLU A 6 -10.03 -8.73 18.01
CA GLU A 6 -9.84 -7.52 17.18
C GLU A 6 -10.72 -6.35 17.64
N MET A 7 -11.94 -6.62 18.10
CA MET A 7 -12.79 -5.60 18.73
C MET A 7 -12.14 -5.03 19.99
N CYS A 8 -11.58 -5.87 20.84
CA CYS A 8 -10.86 -5.41 22.05
C CYS A 8 -9.62 -4.58 21.72
N ILE A 9 -8.90 -4.90 20.64
CA ILE A 9 -7.72 -4.12 20.22
C ILE A 9 -8.12 -2.71 19.76
N ARG A 10 -9.21 -2.59 19.01
CA ARG A 10 -9.72 -1.29 18.52
C ARG A 10 -10.23 -0.40 19.64
N ASP A 11 -11.06 -0.93 20.54
CA ASP A 11 -11.54 -0.22 21.72
C ASP A 11 -10.38 0.27 22.57
N ARG A 12 -9.36 -0.59 22.73
CA ARG A 12 -8.15 -0.24 23.45
C ARG A 12 -7.37 0.87 22.74
N ALA A 13 -7.22 0.80 21.41
CA ALA A 13 -6.56 1.83 20.62
C ALA A 13 -7.28 3.18 20.74
N TRP A 14 -8.61 3.20 20.61
CA TRP A 14 -9.41 4.38 20.76
C TRP A 14 -9.29 4.99 22.18
N ASN A 15 -9.40 4.16 23.22
CA ASN A 15 -9.23 4.58 24.61
C ASN A 15 -7.84 5.14 24.91
N MET A 16 -6.82 4.74 24.14
CA MET A 16 -5.45 5.28 24.21
C MET A 16 -5.26 6.56 23.38
N GLY A 17 -6.30 7.06 22.72
CA GLY A 17 -6.26 8.27 21.90
C GLY A 17 -5.72 8.06 20.47
N ALA A 18 -5.74 6.83 19.96
CA ALA A 18 -5.38 6.58 18.57
C ALA A 18 -6.37 7.25 17.62
N VAL A 19 -5.88 7.91 16.60
CA VAL A 19 -6.68 8.58 15.55
C VAL A 19 -6.84 7.72 14.29
N ALA A 20 -6.11 6.64 14.20
CA ALA A 20 -6.18 5.69 13.08
C ALA A 20 -5.81 4.28 13.52
N VAL A 21 -6.33 3.30 12.79
CA VAL A 21 -5.96 1.88 12.92
C VAL A 21 -5.51 1.32 11.58
N GLY A 22 -4.61 0.34 11.61
CA GLY A 22 -4.06 -0.29 10.42
C GLY A 22 -4.30 -1.79 10.39
N ALA A 23 -4.46 -2.33 9.20
CA ALA A 23 -4.59 -3.76 8.96
C ALA A 23 -3.81 -4.20 7.71
N THR A 24 -3.61 -5.50 7.55
CA THR A 24 -2.92 -6.08 6.39
C THR A 24 -3.77 -7.16 5.76
N ILE A 25 -3.94 -7.11 4.45
CA ILE A 25 -4.49 -8.21 3.65
C ILE A 25 -3.42 -8.70 2.67
N TYR A 26 -3.27 -10.01 2.62
CA TYR A 26 -2.47 -10.70 1.61
C TYR A 26 -3.40 -11.18 0.50
N PHE A 27 -3.73 -10.29 -0.43
CA PHE A 27 -4.64 -10.57 -1.53
C PHE A 27 -4.17 -11.75 -2.38
N GLY A 28 -5.11 -12.62 -2.77
CA GLY A 28 -4.82 -13.84 -3.53
C GLY A 28 -4.30 -15.01 -2.68
N SER A 29 -4.06 -14.84 -1.38
CA SER A 29 -3.71 -15.95 -0.49
C SER A 29 -4.94 -16.76 -0.08
N GLU A 30 -4.75 -17.96 0.43
CA GLU A 30 -5.84 -18.80 0.98
C GLU A 30 -6.65 -18.09 2.08
N GLN A 31 -6.02 -17.16 2.81
CA GLN A 31 -6.64 -16.41 3.88
C GLN A 31 -7.36 -15.13 3.39
N SER A 32 -7.16 -14.74 2.13
CA SER A 32 -7.63 -13.47 1.57
C SER A 32 -9.13 -13.25 1.78
N ARG A 33 -9.94 -14.28 1.50
CA ARG A 33 -11.41 -14.22 1.65
C ARG A 33 -11.82 -13.93 3.10
N ARG A 34 -11.22 -14.61 4.07
CA ARG A 34 -11.49 -14.40 5.49
C ARG A 34 -11.02 -13.02 5.94
N GLN A 35 -9.79 -12.64 5.58
CA GLN A 35 -9.22 -11.34 5.92
C GLN A 35 -10.06 -10.17 5.39
N LEU A 36 -10.61 -10.28 4.17
CA LEU A 36 -11.49 -9.25 3.59
C LEU A 36 -12.72 -8.99 4.45
N VAL A 37 -13.40 -10.04 4.92
CA VAL A 37 -14.60 -9.90 5.74
C VAL A 37 -14.26 -9.34 7.11
N GLU A 38 -13.30 -9.94 7.82
CA GLU A 38 -12.90 -9.54 9.16
C GLU A 38 -12.42 -8.08 9.21
N ILE A 39 -11.63 -7.67 8.21
CA ILE A 39 -11.10 -6.29 8.15
C ILE A 39 -12.18 -5.30 7.71
N ALA A 40 -13.11 -5.67 6.83
CA ALA A 40 -14.22 -4.80 6.48
C ALA A 40 -15.09 -4.46 7.71
N GLU A 41 -15.43 -5.45 8.51
CA GLU A 41 -16.14 -5.26 9.79
C GLU A 41 -15.31 -4.43 10.79
N ALA A 42 -14.00 -4.69 10.83
CA ALA A 42 -13.07 -3.95 11.66
C ALA A 42 -13.00 -2.46 11.30
N PHE A 43 -12.97 -2.14 10.02
CA PHE A 43 -12.91 -0.77 9.52
C PHE A 43 -14.23 -0.03 9.70
N GLU A 44 -15.36 -0.73 9.51
CA GLU A 44 -16.67 -0.13 9.79
C GLU A 44 -16.77 0.33 11.25
N TYR A 45 -16.42 -0.53 12.19
CA TYR A 45 -16.42 -0.18 13.61
C TYR A 45 -15.39 0.92 13.97
N ALA A 46 -14.22 0.93 13.33
CA ALA A 46 -13.24 2.00 13.52
C ALA A 46 -13.82 3.37 13.08
N HIS A 47 -14.56 3.42 11.99
CA HIS A 47 -15.26 4.62 11.54
C HIS A 47 -16.35 5.06 12.51
N GLU A 48 -17.10 4.13 13.10
CA GLU A 48 -18.08 4.46 14.17
C GLU A 48 -17.42 5.14 15.36
N LEU A 49 -16.18 4.79 15.68
CA LEU A 49 -15.37 5.42 16.71
C LEU A 49 -14.65 6.70 16.26
N GLY A 50 -14.80 7.11 15.00
CA GLY A 50 -14.16 8.30 14.43
C GLY A 50 -12.68 8.15 14.11
N MET A 51 -12.18 6.91 13.98
CA MET A 51 -10.80 6.62 13.60
C MET A 51 -10.66 6.43 12.09
N ALA A 52 -9.57 6.92 11.52
CA ALA A 52 -9.20 6.61 10.14
C ALA A 52 -8.67 5.18 9.99
N THR A 53 -8.79 4.62 8.79
CA THR A 53 -8.39 3.24 8.48
C THR A 53 -7.30 3.19 7.44
N ILE A 54 -6.25 2.41 7.70
CA ILE A 54 -5.08 2.27 6.81
C ILE A 54 -4.90 0.79 6.46
N LEU A 55 -4.92 0.46 5.16
CA LEU A 55 -4.76 -0.92 4.71
C LEU A 55 -3.44 -1.14 3.98
N TRP A 56 -2.67 -2.11 4.43
CA TRP A 56 -1.55 -2.69 3.69
C TRP A 56 -2.08 -3.68 2.65
N CYS A 57 -2.08 -3.28 1.38
CA CYS A 57 -2.59 -4.06 0.25
C CYS A 57 -1.47 -4.93 -0.34
N TYR A 58 -1.20 -6.09 0.23
CA TYR A 58 -0.10 -6.93 -0.20
C TYR A 58 -0.52 -8.06 -1.15
N LEU A 59 0.34 -8.33 -2.13
CA LEU A 59 0.26 -9.43 -3.10
C LEU A 59 1.39 -10.45 -2.88
N ARG A 60 1.90 -10.55 -1.66
CA ARG A 60 3.05 -11.39 -1.31
C ARG A 60 2.63 -12.83 -1.07
N ASN A 61 2.47 -13.59 -2.13
CA ASN A 61 2.26 -15.04 -2.09
C ASN A 61 2.79 -15.67 -3.38
N ASN A 62 2.82 -16.99 -3.41
CA ASN A 62 3.41 -17.74 -4.54
C ASN A 62 2.55 -17.67 -5.81
N ASP A 63 1.27 -17.38 -5.72
CA ASP A 63 0.37 -17.29 -6.88
C ASP A 63 0.71 -16.10 -7.79
N PHE A 64 1.42 -15.09 -7.26
CA PHE A 64 1.93 -13.97 -8.04
C PHE A 64 3.37 -14.16 -8.53
N LYS A 65 3.87 -15.41 -8.52
CA LYS A 65 5.18 -15.77 -9.05
C LYS A 65 5.02 -16.68 -10.27
N LYS A 66 5.83 -16.43 -11.29
CA LYS A 66 5.93 -17.29 -12.45
C LYS A 66 7.40 -17.50 -12.84
N GLY A 67 7.90 -18.70 -12.64
CA GLY A 67 9.33 -18.97 -12.74
C GLY A 67 10.12 -18.17 -11.70
N ALA A 68 11.14 -17.45 -12.16
CA ALA A 68 11.97 -16.60 -11.29
C ALA A 68 11.41 -15.19 -11.07
N ILE A 69 10.29 -14.82 -11.71
CA ILE A 69 9.75 -13.47 -11.65
C ILE A 69 8.62 -13.40 -10.61
N ASP A 70 8.71 -12.39 -9.75
CA ASP A 70 7.68 -12.06 -8.76
C ASP A 70 6.93 -10.80 -9.21
N TYR A 71 5.63 -10.96 -9.48
CA TYR A 71 4.73 -9.91 -9.97
C TYR A 71 4.02 -9.12 -8.86
N HIS A 72 4.39 -9.34 -7.60
CA HIS A 72 3.70 -8.70 -6.46
C HIS A 72 3.74 -7.16 -6.47
N SER A 73 4.57 -6.54 -7.30
CA SER A 73 4.65 -5.09 -7.50
C SER A 73 4.16 -4.63 -8.88
N ALA A 74 3.60 -5.52 -9.69
CA ALA A 74 3.05 -5.15 -11.00
C ALA A 74 1.98 -4.07 -10.87
N ALA A 75 2.01 -3.04 -11.72
CA ALA A 75 1.11 -1.90 -11.62
C ALA A 75 -0.37 -2.30 -11.76
N ASP A 76 -0.68 -3.21 -12.68
CA ASP A 76 -2.02 -3.75 -12.91
C ASP A 76 -2.57 -4.50 -11.69
N LEU A 77 -1.77 -5.36 -11.09
CA LEU A 77 -2.14 -6.13 -9.89
C LEU A 77 -2.25 -5.26 -8.65
N THR A 78 -1.29 -4.35 -8.44
CA THR A 78 -1.31 -3.47 -7.26
C THR A 78 -2.45 -2.45 -7.33
N GLY A 79 -2.77 -1.93 -8.52
CA GLY A 79 -3.94 -1.08 -8.70
C GLY A 79 -5.24 -1.79 -8.35
N GLN A 80 -5.39 -3.07 -8.72
CA GLN A 80 -6.56 -3.85 -8.30
C GLN A 80 -6.60 -4.12 -6.80
N ALA A 81 -5.45 -4.42 -6.19
CA ALA A 81 -5.37 -4.61 -4.74
C ALA A 81 -5.78 -3.34 -3.98
N ASP A 82 -5.34 -2.16 -4.46
CA ASP A 82 -5.74 -0.88 -3.90
C ASP A 82 -7.25 -0.65 -4.06
N ARG A 83 -7.82 -0.97 -5.22
CA ARG A 83 -9.26 -0.88 -5.45
C ARG A 83 -10.07 -1.77 -4.51
N LEU A 84 -9.61 -3.00 -4.25
CA LEU A 84 -10.24 -3.89 -3.27
C LEU A 84 -10.16 -3.30 -1.85
N GLY A 85 -9.01 -2.75 -1.47
CA GLY A 85 -8.83 -2.09 -0.17
C GLY A 85 -9.80 -0.93 0.02
N VAL A 86 -9.98 -0.12 -1.01
CA VAL A 86 -10.95 0.99 -0.99
C VAL A 86 -12.39 0.49 -0.88
N THR A 87 -12.72 -0.63 -1.52
CA THR A 87 -14.06 -1.21 -1.48
C THR A 87 -14.47 -1.65 -0.06
N ILE A 88 -13.51 -2.04 0.77
CA ILE A 88 -13.73 -2.39 2.18
C ILE A 88 -13.50 -1.21 3.15
N LYS A 89 -13.66 0.01 2.66
CA LYS A 89 -13.63 1.25 3.46
C LYS A 89 -12.27 1.63 4.04
N ALA A 90 -11.16 1.33 3.35
CA ALA A 90 -9.87 1.92 3.70
C ALA A 90 -9.83 3.41 3.32
N ASP A 91 -9.47 4.29 4.24
CA ASP A 91 -9.24 5.72 3.97
C ASP A 91 -7.89 5.95 3.32
N ILE A 92 -6.93 5.12 3.68
CA ILE A 92 -5.57 5.16 3.13
C ILE A 92 -5.17 3.73 2.76
N VAL A 93 -4.66 3.55 1.56
CA VAL A 93 -4.05 2.30 1.11
C VAL A 93 -2.53 2.44 1.06
N LYS A 94 -1.84 1.40 1.50
CA LYS A 94 -0.38 1.33 1.46
C LYS A 94 0.06 0.29 0.46
N GLN A 95 0.92 0.71 -0.47
CA GLN A 95 1.43 -0.13 -1.54
C GLN A 95 2.93 0.08 -1.75
N LYS A 96 3.60 -0.83 -2.46
CA LYS A 96 4.93 -0.59 -3.01
C LYS A 96 4.83 0.32 -4.24
N LEU A 97 5.93 1.01 -4.58
CA LEU A 97 6.05 1.61 -5.90
C LEU A 97 5.89 0.52 -6.97
N PRO A 98 5.06 0.75 -7.98
CA PRO A 98 4.73 -0.26 -8.98
C PRO A 98 5.81 -0.43 -10.04
N THR A 99 5.79 -1.60 -10.67
CA THR A 99 6.63 -1.92 -11.83
C THR A 99 5.75 -2.21 -13.04
N ASN A 100 6.23 -1.89 -14.24
CA ASN A 100 5.53 -2.17 -15.49
C ASN A 100 5.99 -3.52 -16.05
N ASN A 101 5.49 -4.62 -15.49
CA ASN A 101 5.87 -5.97 -15.90
C ASN A 101 4.69 -6.87 -16.30
N GLY A 102 3.47 -6.30 -16.42
CA GLY A 102 2.30 -6.98 -16.97
C GLY A 102 1.84 -8.20 -16.15
N GLY A 103 1.70 -8.04 -14.84
CA GLY A 103 1.40 -9.13 -13.93
C GLY A 103 0.14 -9.92 -14.28
N PHE A 104 -0.98 -9.27 -14.61
CA PHE A 104 -2.21 -9.94 -15.02
C PHE A 104 -2.02 -10.84 -16.24
N LYS A 105 -1.34 -10.32 -17.26
CA LYS A 105 -1.02 -11.10 -18.48
C LYS A 105 -0.12 -12.28 -18.16
N ALA A 106 0.90 -12.06 -17.35
CA ALA A 106 1.89 -13.07 -17.00
C ALA A 106 1.31 -14.24 -16.21
N ILE A 107 0.50 -13.95 -15.19
CA ILE A 107 -0.10 -14.99 -14.32
C ILE A 107 -1.39 -15.58 -14.91
N GLY A 108 -1.96 -14.98 -15.94
CA GLY A 108 -3.20 -15.45 -16.58
C GLY A 108 -4.44 -15.29 -15.68
N PHE A 109 -4.44 -14.34 -14.77
CA PHE A 109 -5.52 -14.08 -13.85
C PHE A 109 -6.47 -13.00 -14.37
N GLY A 110 -7.54 -13.44 -15.04
CA GLY A 110 -8.57 -12.54 -15.54
C GLY A 110 -8.14 -11.70 -16.74
N LYS A 111 -8.87 -10.62 -16.98
CA LYS A 111 -8.62 -9.66 -18.07
C LYS A 111 -8.51 -8.26 -17.51
N VAL A 112 -7.54 -7.51 -17.99
CA VAL A 112 -7.37 -6.08 -17.77
C VAL A 112 -7.52 -5.38 -19.11
N ASP A 113 -8.16 -4.21 -19.14
CA ASP A 113 -8.30 -3.40 -20.35
C ASP A 113 -6.90 -3.07 -20.90
N GLU A 114 -6.70 -3.27 -22.19
CA GLU A 114 -5.41 -3.01 -22.85
C GLU A 114 -4.93 -1.56 -22.68
N ARG A 115 -5.84 -0.61 -22.50
CA ARG A 115 -5.50 0.80 -22.23
C ARG A 115 -4.66 0.97 -20.97
N MET A 116 -4.72 0.03 -20.02
CA MET A 116 -3.80 0.03 -18.87
C MET A 116 -2.34 0.05 -19.34
N TYR A 117 -2.02 -0.67 -20.40
CA TYR A 117 -0.66 -0.84 -20.91
C TYR A 117 -0.30 0.14 -22.02
N THR A 118 -1.28 0.74 -22.70
CA THR A 118 -1.07 1.58 -23.88
C THR A 118 -1.33 3.07 -23.62
N GLU A 119 -2.21 3.41 -22.66
CA GLU A 119 -2.68 4.77 -22.46
C GLU A 119 -2.60 5.24 -20.99
N LEU A 120 -2.87 4.33 -20.02
CA LEU A 120 -3.04 4.70 -18.61
C LEU A 120 -1.77 4.61 -17.79
N ALA A 121 -0.75 3.95 -18.28
CA ALA A 121 0.55 3.83 -17.65
C ALA A 121 1.67 3.86 -18.70
N THR A 122 2.83 4.37 -18.31
CA THR A 122 4.09 4.31 -19.08
C THR A 122 5.14 3.63 -18.21
N ASP A 123 6.39 3.53 -18.69
CA ASP A 123 7.51 3.05 -17.87
C ASP A 123 7.99 4.09 -16.84
N HIS A 124 7.43 5.31 -16.90
CA HIS A 124 7.80 6.36 -15.96
C HIS A 124 7.20 6.11 -14.57
N PRO A 125 7.98 6.11 -13.49
CA PRO A 125 7.52 5.72 -12.16
C PRO A 125 6.38 6.59 -11.61
N ILE A 126 6.31 7.86 -11.99
CA ILE A 126 5.21 8.77 -11.61
C ILE A 126 3.89 8.31 -12.25
N ASP A 127 3.90 7.92 -13.53
CA ASP A 127 2.70 7.48 -14.23
C ASP A 127 2.21 6.13 -13.68
N LEU A 128 3.11 5.21 -13.40
CA LEU A 128 2.79 3.93 -12.77
C LEU A 128 2.18 4.15 -11.37
N CYS A 129 2.76 5.02 -10.56
CA CYS A 129 2.22 5.37 -9.24
C CYS A 129 0.87 6.10 -9.37
N ARG A 130 0.70 6.97 -10.37
CA ARG A 130 -0.59 7.63 -10.66
C ARG A 130 -1.68 6.63 -11.02
N TYR A 131 -1.35 5.55 -11.71
CA TYR A 131 -2.29 4.46 -11.95
C TYR A 131 -2.80 3.84 -10.63
N GLN A 132 -1.92 3.63 -9.64
CA GLN A 132 -2.37 3.20 -8.30
C GLN A 132 -3.29 4.24 -7.65
N VAL A 133 -2.92 5.52 -7.67
CA VAL A 133 -3.76 6.62 -7.14
C VAL A 133 -5.14 6.64 -7.81
N ALA A 134 -5.20 6.47 -9.13
CA ALA A 134 -6.45 6.45 -9.87
C ALA A 134 -7.39 5.31 -9.44
N ASN A 135 -6.83 4.16 -9.04
CA ASN A 135 -7.62 3.04 -8.52
C ASN A 135 -8.23 3.32 -7.13
N GLY A 136 -7.75 4.31 -6.41
CA GLY A 136 -8.32 4.83 -5.16
C GLY A 136 -9.37 5.91 -5.38
N TYR A 137 -10.42 5.63 -6.17
CA TYR A 137 -11.46 6.59 -6.55
C TYR A 137 -10.90 7.90 -7.12
N MET A 138 -9.96 7.80 -8.05
CA MET A 138 -9.28 8.94 -8.69
C MET A 138 -8.58 9.86 -7.68
N GLY A 139 -7.91 9.27 -6.69
CA GLY A 139 -7.16 9.98 -5.65
C GLY A 139 -7.98 10.49 -4.47
N ARG A 140 -9.24 10.10 -4.34
CA ARG A 140 -10.08 10.43 -3.18
C ARG A 140 -9.77 9.58 -1.95
N VAL A 141 -9.14 8.42 -2.16
CA VAL A 141 -8.55 7.60 -1.10
C VAL A 141 -7.04 7.80 -1.14
N GLY A 142 -6.45 8.01 0.02
CA GLY A 142 -5.03 8.29 0.13
C GLY A 142 -4.17 7.09 -0.27
N LEU A 143 -3.10 7.32 -1.03
CA LEU A 143 -2.06 6.32 -1.29
C LEU A 143 -0.77 6.70 -0.57
N ILE A 144 -0.24 5.80 0.25
CA ILE A 144 1.11 5.91 0.78
C ILE A 144 1.98 4.78 0.22
N ASN A 145 3.19 5.11 -0.23
CA ASN A 145 4.12 4.09 -0.69
C ASN A 145 5.10 3.66 0.40
N SER A 146 5.54 2.40 0.37
CA SER A 146 6.56 1.93 1.31
C SER A 146 7.93 2.40 0.92
N GLY A 147 8.71 2.86 1.91
CA GLY A 147 10.10 3.27 1.75
C GLY A 147 11.09 2.12 1.43
N GLY A 148 10.62 0.88 1.43
CA GLY A 148 11.44 -0.29 1.11
C GLY A 148 12.40 -0.72 2.23
N GLU A 149 13.30 -1.63 1.88
CA GLU A 149 14.37 -2.11 2.76
C GLU A 149 15.52 -1.11 2.82
N SER A 150 16.32 -1.17 3.88
CA SER A 150 17.55 -0.38 3.96
C SER A 150 18.62 -1.01 3.06
N HIS A 151 19.28 -0.19 2.26
CA HIS A 151 20.42 -0.54 1.41
C HIS A 151 21.69 0.24 1.80
N GLY A 152 21.70 0.82 3.00
CA GLY A 152 22.86 1.51 3.56
C GLY A 152 23.05 2.91 3.00
N THR A 153 24.05 3.13 2.15
CA THR A 153 24.44 4.47 1.66
C THR A 153 23.42 5.14 0.73
N SER A 154 22.58 4.37 0.02
CA SER A 154 21.59 4.90 -0.92
C SER A 154 20.26 5.28 -0.26
N ASP A 155 20.05 4.95 1.01
CA ASP A 155 18.75 5.06 1.68
C ASP A 155 18.12 6.45 1.62
N LEU A 156 18.90 7.52 1.80
CA LEU A 156 18.42 8.89 1.73
C LEU A 156 17.90 9.22 0.33
N ARG A 157 18.70 8.94 -0.69
CA ARG A 157 18.34 9.16 -2.09
C ARG A 157 17.09 8.37 -2.47
N ASP A 158 17.03 7.09 -2.10
CA ASP A 158 15.91 6.20 -2.44
C ASP A 158 14.62 6.65 -1.77
N ALA A 159 14.71 7.12 -0.52
CA ALA A 159 13.57 7.65 0.20
C ALA A 159 13.03 8.94 -0.44
N VAL A 160 13.90 9.88 -0.78
CA VAL A 160 13.53 11.14 -1.46
C VAL A 160 12.92 10.85 -2.84
N ILE A 161 13.52 9.97 -3.64
CA ILE A 161 12.95 9.57 -4.94
C ILE A 161 11.55 8.99 -4.76
N THR A 162 11.36 8.11 -3.78
CA THR A 162 10.04 7.51 -3.50
C THR A 162 9.03 8.57 -3.10
N ALA A 163 9.40 9.53 -2.25
CA ALA A 163 8.56 10.63 -1.82
C ALA A 163 8.14 11.52 -3.00
N VAL A 164 9.10 11.92 -3.83
CA VAL A 164 8.85 12.73 -5.03
C VAL A 164 7.93 12.02 -6.02
N VAL A 165 8.17 10.74 -6.29
CA VAL A 165 7.32 9.93 -7.19
C VAL A 165 5.90 9.87 -6.65
N ASN A 166 5.72 9.53 -5.37
CA ASN A 166 4.40 9.45 -4.74
C ASN A 166 3.67 10.80 -4.79
N LYS A 167 4.32 11.88 -4.36
CA LYS A 167 3.72 13.22 -4.31
C LYS A 167 3.32 13.72 -5.69
N ARG A 168 4.18 13.58 -6.69
CA ARG A 168 3.89 13.99 -8.07
C ARG A 168 2.84 13.12 -8.76
N ALA A 169 2.70 11.89 -8.33
CA ALA A 169 1.62 11.00 -8.78
C ALA A 169 0.25 11.37 -8.20
N GLY A 170 0.20 12.16 -7.13
CA GLY A 170 -1.02 12.51 -6.40
C GLY A 170 -1.24 11.69 -5.13
N GLY A 171 -0.21 10.99 -4.65
CA GLY A 171 -0.26 10.25 -3.38
C GLY A 171 -0.15 11.17 -2.16
N MET A 172 -0.43 10.62 -0.98
CA MET A 172 -0.41 11.35 0.29
C MET A 172 0.97 11.37 0.96
N GLY A 173 1.84 10.42 0.62
CA GLY A 173 3.14 10.35 1.26
C GLY A 173 3.78 8.97 1.28
N LEU A 174 4.67 8.80 2.22
CA LEU A 174 5.58 7.66 2.35
C LEU A 174 5.51 7.10 3.77
N ILE A 175 5.52 5.78 3.90
CA ILE A 175 5.76 5.14 5.18
C ILE A 175 7.21 4.66 5.24
N SER A 176 8.01 5.26 6.12
CA SER A 176 9.40 4.91 6.35
C SER A 176 9.55 4.20 7.70
N GLY A 177 10.23 3.07 7.71
CA GLY A 177 10.51 2.29 8.91
C GLY A 177 12.01 2.03 9.03
N ARG A 178 12.47 0.89 8.53
CA ARG A 178 13.86 0.43 8.68
C ARG A 178 14.91 1.45 8.23
N LYS A 179 14.68 2.17 7.14
CA LYS A 179 15.58 3.22 6.65
C LYS A 179 15.81 4.36 7.66
N ALA A 180 14.81 4.65 8.49
CA ALA A 180 14.92 5.68 9.53
C ALA A 180 15.37 5.10 10.87
N PHE A 181 14.69 4.04 11.37
CA PHE A 181 14.85 3.57 12.75
C PHE A 181 16.04 2.63 12.96
N GLN A 182 16.64 2.07 11.91
CA GLN A 182 17.86 1.25 12.01
C GLN A 182 19.14 2.09 11.89
N LYS A 183 19.05 3.41 11.97
CA LYS A 183 20.17 4.36 11.91
C LYS A 183 20.32 5.10 13.24
N PRO A 184 21.48 5.74 13.47
CA PRO A 184 21.63 6.71 14.55
C PRO A 184 20.53 7.79 14.44
N MET A 185 20.04 8.28 15.59
CA MET A 185 18.89 9.19 15.67
C MET A 185 19.02 10.40 14.73
N ASN A 186 20.17 11.06 14.71
CA ASN A 186 20.43 12.22 13.84
C ASN A 186 20.29 11.89 12.36
N LYS A 187 20.70 10.69 11.93
CA LYS A 187 20.57 10.25 10.53
C LYS A 187 19.15 9.83 10.18
N GLY A 188 18.41 9.28 11.13
CA GLY A 188 16.97 9.00 10.99
C GLY A 188 16.17 10.30 10.84
N VAL A 189 16.44 11.30 11.66
CA VAL A 189 15.82 12.63 11.59
C VAL A 189 16.15 13.35 10.27
N GLU A 190 17.42 13.34 9.85
CA GLU A 190 17.84 13.88 8.55
C GLU A 190 17.07 13.28 7.39
N LEU A 191 16.90 11.95 7.39
CA LEU A 191 16.15 11.25 6.35
C LEU A 191 14.66 11.64 6.36
N LEU A 192 14.03 11.71 7.54
CA LEU A 192 12.62 12.07 7.65
C LEU A 192 12.37 13.53 7.23
N ASN A 193 13.25 14.46 7.59
CA ASN A 193 13.16 15.85 7.14
C ASN A 193 13.28 15.93 5.62
N ALA A 194 14.27 15.27 5.02
CA ALA A 194 14.45 15.27 3.58
C ALA A 194 13.28 14.63 2.78
N ILE A 195 12.44 13.80 3.42
CA ILE A 195 11.20 13.30 2.83
C ILE A 195 10.09 14.35 2.87
N GLN A 196 10.08 15.21 3.91
CA GLN A 196 9.05 16.22 4.15
C GLN A 196 9.27 17.50 3.33
N ASP A 197 10.54 17.86 3.06
CA ASP A 197 10.95 19.00 2.23
C ASP A 197 10.70 18.74 0.72
#